data_da2eee84ab5d30374b392f310313293a
#
_entry.id   da2eee84ab5d30374b392f310313293a
#
_cell.length_a   1.000
_cell.length_b   1.000
_cell.length_c   1.000
_cell.angle_alpha   90.00
_cell.angle_beta   90.00
_cell.angle_gamma   90.00
#
_symmetry.space_group_name_H-M   'P 1'
#
loop_
_entity.id
_entity.type
_entity.pdbx_description
1 polymer ?
#
loop_
_entity_poly.entity_id
_entity_poly.type
_entity_poly.pdbx_seq_one_letter_code
_entity_poly.pdbx_strand_id
1 'polypeptide(L)' 'MKASSDRWIVSWKREKKNGYTSTQQVVVYGIKNVEHIINTMVPTDEWSVKPA' A
#
# COMPACT_ATOMS: atom_id res chain seq x y z
N MET A 1 -6.29 6.94 -26.08
CA MET A 1 -6.80 6.35 -25.16
C MET A 1 -6.46 6.88 -23.88
N LYS A 2 -7.21 6.90 -23.04
CA LYS A 2 -6.91 7.43 -21.91
C LYS A 2 -6.23 6.46 -21.09
N ALA A 3 -5.27 6.87 -20.45
CA ALA A 3 -4.61 6.01 -19.58
C ALA A 3 -5.52 5.60 -18.52
N SER A 4 -5.45 4.39 -18.19
CA SER A 4 -6.20 3.94 -17.10
C SER A 4 -5.60 4.44 -15.84
N SER A 5 -6.33 5.00 -15.02
CA SER A 5 -5.84 5.50 -13.77
C SER A 5 -6.05 4.48 -12.68
N ASP A 6 -5.90 3.23 -13.03
CA ASP A 6 -6.17 2.19 -12.06
C ASP A 6 -4.91 1.77 -11.33
N ARG A 7 -4.04 2.72 -11.06
CA ARG A 7 -2.84 2.50 -10.25
C ARG A 7 -3.06 3.12 -8.89
N TRP A 8 -2.65 2.40 -7.88
CA TRP A 8 -2.84 2.84 -6.50
C TRP A 8 -1.55 2.64 -5.73
N ILE A 9 -1.30 3.51 -4.78
CA ILE A 9 -0.16 3.37 -3.90
C ILE A 9 -0.68 2.99 -2.52
N VAL A 10 -0.28 1.83 -2.07
CA VAL A 10 -0.61 1.38 -0.73
C VAL A 10 0.62 1.61 0.13
N SER A 11 0.46 2.31 1.22
CA SER A 11 1.58 2.57 2.11
C SER A 11 1.18 2.25 3.54
N TRP A 12 2.15 1.83 4.31
CA TRP A 12 1.93 1.51 5.71
C TRP A 12 3.21 1.74 6.47
N LYS A 13 3.09 1.86 7.77
CA LYS A 13 4.24 2.07 8.62
C LYS A 13 4.65 0.75 9.24
N ARG A 14 5.94 0.52 9.24
CA ARG A 14 6.47 -0.69 9.81
C ARG A 14 7.44 -0.31 10.91
N GLU A 15 7.23 -0.84 12.09
CA GLU A 15 8.06 -0.55 13.22
C GLU A 15 9.24 -1.50 13.25
N LYS A 16 10.43 -0.99 13.44
CA LYS A 16 11.62 -1.81 13.52
C LYS A 16 12.00 -2.00 14.96
N LYS A 17 12.89 -2.96 15.18
CA LYS A 17 13.29 -3.32 16.53
C LYS A 17 13.94 -2.18 17.29
N ASN A 18 14.57 -1.28 16.60
CA ASN A 18 15.26 -0.18 17.28
C ASN A 18 14.36 1.00 17.58
N GLY A 19 13.10 0.83 17.42
CA GLY A 19 12.18 1.94 17.65
C GLY A 19 12.02 2.85 16.47
N TYR A 20 12.66 2.55 15.36
CA TYR A 20 12.49 3.33 14.16
C TYR A 20 11.24 2.90 13.45
N THR A 21 10.61 3.85 12.78
CA THR A 21 9.46 3.55 11.97
C THR A 21 9.83 3.84 10.52
N SER A 22 9.60 2.91 9.64
CA SER A 22 9.83 3.14 8.24
C SER A 22 8.52 2.98 7.48
N THR A 23 8.39 3.72 6.39
CA THR A 23 7.21 3.66 5.57
C THR A 23 7.48 2.77 4.37
N GLN A 24 6.62 1.80 4.18
CA GLN A 24 6.72 0.90 3.03
C GLN A 24 5.65 1.31 2.03
N GLN A 25 5.95 1.18 0.76
CA GLN A 25 5.00 1.53 -0.29
C GLN A 25 5.05 0.50 -1.39
N VAL A 26 3.91 0.27 -2.01
CA VAL A 26 3.85 -0.63 -3.14
C VAL A 26 2.82 -0.09 -4.10
N VAL A 27 3.11 -0.19 -5.39
CA VAL A 27 2.18 0.23 -6.43
C VAL A 27 1.36 -0.97 -6.84
N VAL A 28 0.05 -0.81 -6.83
CA VAL A 28 -0.87 -1.88 -7.13
C VAL A 28 -1.73 -1.46 -8.30
N TYR A 29 -1.93 -2.36 -9.23
CA TYR A 29 -2.76 -2.09 -10.40
C TYR A 29 -4.10 -2.76 -10.19
N GLY A 30 -5.16 -1.97 -10.21
CA GLY A 30 -6.52 -2.49 -10.02
C GLY A 30 -6.98 -2.38 -8.57
N ILE A 31 -8.13 -1.73 -8.38
CA ILE A 31 -8.65 -1.54 -7.03
C ILE A 31 -8.93 -2.87 -6.34
N LYS A 32 -9.26 -3.89 -7.10
CA LYS A 32 -9.50 -5.19 -6.49
C LYS A 32 -8.24 -5.79 -5.90
N ASN A 33 -7.11 -5.48 -6.50
CA ASN A 33 -5.84 -5.99 -6.00
C ASN A 33 -5.38 -5.25 -4.75
N VAL A 34 -5.87 -4.04 -4.55
CA VAL A 34 -5.52 -3.27 -3.37
C VAL A 34 -5.95 -4.02 -2.11
N GLU A 35 -7.18 -4.52 -2.12
CA GLU A 35 -7.68 -5.23 -0.97
C GLU A 35 -6.85 -6.49 -0.72
N HIS A 36 -6.50 -7.19 -1.78
CA HIS A 36 -5.70 -8.40 -1.65
C HIS A 36 -4.32 -8.10 -1.06
N ILE A 37 -3.70 -7.02 -1.53
CA ILE A 37 -2.38 -6.63 -1.03
C ILE A 37 -2.46 -6.26 0.44
N ILE A 38 -3.48 -5.53 0.83
CA ILE A 38 -3.63 -5.15 2.23
C ILE A 38 -3.77 -6.40 3.10
N ASN A 39 -4.55 -7.36 2.65
CA ASN A 39 -4.77 -8.56 3.44
C ASN A 39 -3.56 -9.48 3.51
N THR A 40 -2.68 -9.44 2.52
CA THR A 40 -1.59 -10.39 2.46
C THR A 40 -0.24 -9.79 2.76
N MET A 41 -0.04 -8.50 2.48
CA MET A 41 1.27 -7.91 2.63
C MET A 41 1.37 -6.86 3.73
N VAL A 42 0.26 -6.26 4.10
CA VAL A 42 0.29 -5.19 5.09
C VAL A 42 0.08 -5.79 6.48
N PRO A 43 1.10 -5.75 7.33
CA PRO A 43 1.02 -6.40 8.63
C PRO A 43 0.40 -5.55 9.73
N THR A 44 -0.09 -4.38 9.40
CA THR A 44 -0.59 -3.44 10.39
C THR A 44 -1.89 -2.85 9.94
N ASP A 45 -2.63 -2.29 10.85
CA ASP A 45 -3.86 -1.59 10.52
C ASP A 45 -3.61 -0.14 10.12
N GLU A 46 -2.35 0.30 10.22
CA GLU A 46 -2.04 1.68 9.88
C GLU A 46 -1.55 1.77 8.46
N TRP A 47 -2.46 1.77 7.55
CA TRP A 47 -2.15 1.83 6.14
C TRP A 47 -3.00 2.89 5.46
N SER A 48 -2.58 3.31 4.30
CA SER A 48 -3.36 4.24 3.50
C SER A 48 -3.22 3.89 2.03
N VAL A 49 -4.21 4.27 1.27
CA VAL A 49 -4.24 4.02 -0.17
C VAL A 49 -4.59 5.33 -0.85
N LYS A 50 -3.89 5.62 -1.92
CA LYS A 50 -4.20 6.80 -2.70
C LYS A 50 -3.91 6.52 -4.16
N PRO A 51 -4.52 7.27 -5.07
CA PRO A 51 -4.26 7.09 -6.49
C PRO A 51 -2.82 7.46 -6.80
N ALA A 52 -2.23 6.66 -7.65
CA ALA A 52 -0.85 6.91 -8.07
C ALA A 52 -0.80 8.01 -9.12
#